data_a8a297f643015291b927cb6a4a6704bf
#
_entry.id   a8a297f643015291b927cb6a4a6704bf
#
_cell.length_a   1.000
_cell.length_b   1.000
_cell.length_c   1.000
_cell.angle_alpha   90.00
_cell.angle_beta   90.00
_cell.angle_gamma   90.00
#
_symmetry.space_group_name_H-M   'P 1'
#
loop_
_entity.id
_entity.type
_entity.pdbx_description
1 polymer ?
#
loop_
_entity_poly.entity_id
_entity_poly.type
_entity_poly.pdbx_seq_one_letter_code
_entity_poly.pdbx_strand_id
1 'polypeptide(L)'
;MVGLVVLFNPTAFDWSNTDVVLGNALLLFCAVLWSISIIHIRACNPTLTPLQLAPFQLTIAATFMLVLALLFDPPMHWAWTNEEFLLFGYGATFGTALAMISVTTCMRYLPTTISTVGLLGAPVCALLLSVIFLDETVSLSTMGAVVLILSGVYLGRK
;
A
#
# COMPACT_ATOMS: atom_id res chain seq x y z
N MET A 1 4.81 15.84 5.55
CA MET A 1 3.47 16.29 5.06
C MET A 1 3.55 17.05 3.73
N VAL A 2 4.34 18.13 3.62
CA VAL A 2 4.44 18.90 2.35
C VAL A 2 4.86 18.03 1.16
N GLY A 3 5.85 17.16 1.30
CA GLY A 3 6.30 16.25 0.25
C GLY A 3 5.20 15.30 -0.27
N LEU A 4 4.31 14.84 0.60
CA LEU A 4 3.15 14.02 0.20
C LEU A 4 2.13 14.84 -0.60
N VAL A 5 1.88 16.07 -0.24
CA VAL A 5 0.97 16.97 -0.98
C VAL A 5 1.54 17.29 -2.36
N VAL A 6 2.85 17.50 -2.47
CA VAL A 6 3.53 17.72 -3.77
C VAL A 6 3.51 16.47 -4.63
N LEU A 7 3.74 15.30 -4.04
CA LEU A 7 3.69 14.01 -4.77
C LEU A 7 2.26 13.72 -5.28
N PHE A 8 1.27 13.97 -4.43
CA PHE A 8 -0.13 13.74 -4.77
C PHE A 8 -0.66 14.73 -5.80
N ASN A 9 -0.02 15.91 -5.91
CA ASN A 9 -0.36 16.97 -6.84
C ASN A 9 -1.88 17.16 -7.03
N PRO A 10 -2.63 17.56 -6.00
CA PRO A 10 -4.09 17.60 -6.05
C PRO A 10 -4.64 18.54 -7.13
N THR A 11 -3.82 19.44 -7.66
CA THR A 11 -4.19 20.34 -8.77
C THR A 11 -4.16 19.65 -10.14
N ALA A 12 -3.55 18.47 -10.24
CA ALA A 12 -3.53 17.68 -11.47
C ALA A 12 -4.78 16.79 -11.64
N PHE A 13 -5.60 16.66 -10.58
CA PHE A 13 -6.84 15.89 -10.64
C PHE A 13 -7.99 16.72 -11.19
N ASP A 14 -8.76 16.10 -12.07
CA ASP A 14 -10.04 16.65 -12.51
C ASP A 14 -11.11 16.42 -11.44
N TRP A 15 -11.28 17.39 -10.55
CA TRP A 15 -12.26 17.32 -9.46
C TRP A 15 -13.71 17.45 -9.93
N SER A 16 -13.96 17.76 -11.20
CA SER A 16 -15.30 17.73 -11.80
C SER A 16 -15.74 16.32 -12.16
N ASN A 17 -14.79 15.40 -12.28
CA ASN A 17 -15.06 13.99 -12.57
C ASN A 17 -15.41 13.24 -11.28
N THR A 18 -16.64 12.74 -11.20
CA THR A 18 -17.18 12.00 -10.04
C THR A 18 -16.35 10.74 -9.72
N ASP A 19 -15.84 10.04 -10.73
CA ASP A 19 -15.06 8.80 -10.54
C ASP A 19 -13.71 9.12 -9.89
N VAL A 20 -13.08 10.23 -10.26
CA VAL A 20 -11.83 10.71 -9.64
C VAL A 20 -12.07 11.09 -8.18
N VAL A 21 -13.15 11.79 -7.89
CA VAL A 21 -13.51 12.18 -6.50
C VAL A 21 -13.79 10.93 -5.66
N LEU A 22 -14.58 9.99 -6.19
CA LEU A 22 -14.91 8.74 -5.50
C LEU A 22 -13.65 7.89 -5.25
N GLY A 23 -12.78 7.74 -6.25
CA GLY A 23 -11.53 7.00 -6.11
C GLY A 23 -10.62 7.58 -5.03
N ASN A 24 -10.45 8.92 -5.00
CA ASN A 24 -9.66 9.58 -3.96
C ASN A 24 -10.30 9.46 -2.57
N ALA A 25 -11.64 9.54 -2.47
CA ALA A 25 -12.35 9.34 -1.21
C ALA A 25 -12.15 7.91 -0.67
N LEU A 26 -12.22 6.89 -1.53
CA LEU A 26 -11.94 5.51 -1.17
C LEU A 26 -10.50 5.31 -0.70
N LEU A 27 -9.51 5.94 -1.36
CA LEU A 27 -8.11 5.88 -0.94
C LEU A 27 -7.91 6.50 0.46
N LEU A 28 -8.54 7.64 0.73
CA LEU A 28 -8.51 8.25 2.07
C LEU A 28 -9.15 7.35 3.11
N PHE A 29 -10.29 6.75 2.80
CA PHE A 29 -10.96 5.79 3.68
C PHE A 29 -10.07 4.58 3.98
N CYS A 30 -9.42 4.00 2.97
CA CYS A 30 -8.44 2.93 3.15
C CYS A 30 -7.27 3.34 4.05
N ALA A 31 -6.75 4.57 3.90
CA ALA A 31 -5.68 5.08 4.75
C ALA A 31 -6.09 5.20 6.21
N VAL A 32 -7.33 5.62 6.48
CA VAL A 32 -7.90 5.66 7.85
C VAL A 32 -8.01 4.26 8.43
N LEU A 33 -8.59 3.31 7.68
CA LEU A 33 -8.71 1.90 8.12
C LEU A 33 -7.34 1.27 8.38
N TRP A 34 -6.34 1.56 7.52
CA TRP A 34 -4.97 1.12 7.71
C TRP A 34 -4.36 1.67 9.00
N SER A 35 -4.57 2.96 9.29
CA SER A 35 -4.10 3.59 10.52
C SER A 35 -4.73 2.97 11.77
N ILE A 36 -6.03 2.70 11.73
CA ILE A 36 -6.76 2.00 12.82
C ILE A 36 -6.19 0.59 13.00
N SER A 37 -5.91 -0.14 11.91
CA SER A 37 -5.33 -1.48 11.96
C SER A 37 -3.95 -1.48 12.64
N ILE A 38 -3.09 -0.50 12.36
CA ILE A 38 -1.79 -0.35 13.02
C ILE A 38 -1.95 -0.18 14.53
N ILE A 39 -2.85 0.72 14.93
CA ILE A 39 -3.12 0.98 16.36
C ILE A 39 -3.67 -0.29 17.03
N HIS A 40 -4.60 -0.99 16.38
CA HIS A 40 -5.20 -2.20 16.89
C HIS A 40 -4.19 -3.33 17.10
N ILE A 41 -3.31 -3.59 16.12
CA ILE A 41 -2.24 -4.60 16.22
C ILE A 41 -1.35 -4.33 17.43
N ARG A 42 -1.03 -3.05 17.70
CA ARG A 42 -0.19 -2.66 18.83
C ARG A 42 -0.92 -2.76 20.18
N ALA A 43 -2.18 -2.32 20.22
CA ALA A 43 -2.98 -2.31 21.45
C ALA A 43 -3.35 -3.72 21.91
N CYS A 44 -3.74 -4.60 21.00
CA CYS A 44 -4.17 -5.94 21.34
C CYS A 44 -3.02 -6.88 21.68
N ASN A 45 -1.79 -6.57 21.26
CA ASN A 45 -0.60 -7.41 21.47
C ASN A 45 -0.92 -8.92 21.44
N PRO A 46 -1.40 -9.44 20.30
CA PRO A 46 -1.92 -10.80 20.22
C PRO A 46 -0.83 -11.82 20.57
N THR A 47 -1.19 -12.89 21.24
CA THR A 47 -0.27 -13.98 21.61
C THR A 47 0.27 -14.72 20.38
N LEU A 48 -0.52 -14.75 19.29
CA LEU A 48 -0.13 -15.36 18.02
C LEU A 48 0.91 -14.51 17.29
N THR A 49 1.84 -15.18 16.63
CA THR A 49 2.85 -14.51 15.78
C THR A 49 2.18 -13.93 14.52
N PRO A 50 2.80 -12.92 13.85
CA PRO A 50 2.29 -12.39 12.58
C PRO A 50 2.08 -13.46 11.52
N LEU A 51 2.96 -14.45 11.44
CA LEU A 51 2.85 -15.57 10.52
C LEU A 51 1.62 -16.45 10.83
N GLN A 52 1.29 -16.67 12.09
CA GLN A 52 0.11 -17.43 12.50
C GLN A 52 -1.20 -16.65 12.29
N LEU A 53 -1.16 -15.32 12.41
CA LEU A 53 -2.32 -14.45 12.19
C LEU A 53 -2.63 -14.23 10.71
N ALA A 54 -1.61 -14.21 9.85
CA ALA A 54 -1.75 -13.90 8.43
C ALA A 54 -2.79 -14.76 7.70
N PRO A 55 -2.86 -16.10 7.86
CA PRO A 55 -3.88 -16.91 7.19
C PRO A 55 -5.31 -16.50 7.54
N PHE A 56 -5.57 -16.19 8.81
CA PHE A 56 -6.91 -15.75 9.25
C PHE A 56 -7.28 -14.41 8.66
N GLN A 57 -6.36 -13.44 8.69
CA GLN A 57 -6.58 -12.10 8.15
C GLN A 57 -6.78 -12.13 6.63
N LEU A 58 -5.96 -12.90 5.92
CA LEU A 58 -6.06 -13.04 4.47
C LEU A 58 -7.33 -13.79 4.07
N THR A 59 -7.75 -14.82 4.82
CA THR A 59 -9.00 -15.53 4.55
C THR A 59 -10.22 -14.63 4.73
N ILE A 60 -10.26 -13.84 5.80
CA ILE A 60 -11.35 -12.88 6.02
C ILE A 60 -11.39 -11.84 4.90
N ALA A 61 -10.23 -11.27 4.52
CA ALA A 61 -10.14 -10.30 3.44
C ALA A 61 -10.56 -10.91 2.09
N ALA A 62 -10.08 -12.11 1.77
CA ALA A 62 -10.42 -12.83 0.54
C ALA A 62 -11.92 -13.16 0.47
N THR A 63 -12.52 -13.60 1.59
CA THR A 63 -13.96 -13.88 1.65
C THR A 63 -14.77 -12.62 1.41
N PHE A 64 -14.38 -11.50 2.05
CA PHE A 64 -15.05 -10.22 1.85
C PHE A 64 -14.95 -9.73 0.40
N MET A 65 -13.76 -9.80 -0.20
CA MET A 65 -13.55 -9.44 -1.59
C MET A 65 -14.30 -10.35 -2.56
N LEU A 66 -14.37 -11.66 -2.27
CA LEU A 66 -15.15 -12.60 -3.08
C LEU A 66 -16.64 -12.25 -3.06
N VAL A 67 -17.19 -11.89 -1.90
CA VAL A 67 -18.60 -11.47 -1.79
C VAL A 67 -18.84 -10.20 -2.60
N LEU A 68 -17.95 -9.22 -2.51
CA LEU A 68 -18.06 -7.99 -3.31
C LEU A 68 -17.97 -8.27 -4.81
N ALA A 69 -17.05 -9.10 -5.24
CA ALA A 69 -16.90 -9.49 -6.64
C ALA A 69 -18.17 -10.19 -7.15
N LEU A 70 -18.76 -11.10 -6.39
CA LEU A 70 -19.99 -11.78 -6.77
C LEU A 70 -21.21 -10.84 -6.85
N LEU A 71 -21.21 -9.73 -6.10
CA LEU A 71 -22.32 -8.78 -6.09
C LEU A 71 -22.19 -7.68 -7.16
N PHE A 72 -20.98 -7.27 -7.49
CA PHE A 72 -20.74 -6.07 -8.30
C PHE A 72 -20.01 -6.32 -9.62
N ASP A 73 -19.28 -7.43 -9.74
CA ASP A 73 -18.52 -7.73 -10.94
C ASP A 73 -19.39 -8.45 -12.00
N PRO A 74 -19.16 -8.18 -13.28
CA PRO A 74 -19.79 -8.96 -14.36
C PRO A 74 -19.29 -10.41 -14.30
N PRO A 75 -20.03 -11.38 -14.90
CA PRO A 75 -19.64 -12.78 -14.89
C PRO A 75 -18.23 -12.97 -15.44
N MET A 76 -17.38 -13.59 -14.64
CA MET A 76 -15.96 -13.73 -14.89
C MET A 76 -15.70 -14.66 -16.07
N HIS A 77 -15.08 -14.17 -17.12
CA HIS A 77 -14.57 -14.99 -18.22
C HIS A 77 -13.19 -15.53 -17.84
N TRP A 78 -13.11 -16.80 -17.51
CA TRP A 78 -11.85 -17.49 -17.12
C TRP A 78 -11.01 -17.79 -18.38
N ALA A 79 -10.42 -16.80 -18.97
CA ALA A 79 -9.47 -16.95 -20.08
C ALA A 79 -8.11 -16.37 -19.71
N TRP A 80 -7.54 -16.85 -18.60
CA TRP A 80 -6.23 -16.39 -18.14
C TRP A 80 -5.11 -16.99 -19.00
N THR A 81 -4.24 -16.13 -19.45
CA THR A 81 -2.97 -16.52 -20.06
C THR A 81 -1.99 -17.03 -19.00
N ASN A 82 -0.99 -17.78 -19.41
CA ASN A 82 0.07 -18.24 -18.50
C ASN A 82 0.80 -17.06 -17.82
N GLU A 83 0.96 -15.95 -18.53
CA GLU A 83 1.58 -14.73 -17.98
C GLU A 83 0.75 -14.11 -16.87
N GLU A 84 -0.56 -13.96 -17.09
CA GLU A 84 -1.49 -13.43 -16.08
C GLU A 84 -1.52 -14.31 -14.82
N PHE A 85 -1.50 -15.64 -15.00
CA PHE A 85 -1.44 -16.57 -13.88
C PHE A 85 -0.14 -16.43 -13.07
N LEU A 86 1.01 -16.27 -13.75
CA LEU A 86 2.30 -16.06 -13.09
C LEU A 86 2.35 -14.71 -12.37
N LEU A 87 1.85 -13.64 -12.99
CA LEU A 87 1.78 -12.32 -12.37
C LEU A 87 0.86 -12.31 -11.15
N PHE A 88 -0.29 -12.96 -11.25
CA PHE A 88 -1.20 -13.12 -10.12
C PHE A 88 -0.55 -13.92 -8.97
N GLY A 89 0.09 -15.05 -9.29
CA GLY A 89 0.80 -15.86 -8.30
C GLY A 89 1.92 -15.09 -7.59
N TYR A 90 2.70 -14.31 -8.34
CA TYR A 90 3.72 -13.43 -7.80
C TYR A 90 3.09 -12.34 -6.89
N GLY A 91 2.06 -11.66 -7.35
CA GLY A 91 1.37 -10.62 -6.58
C GLY A 91 0.73 -11.15 -5.30
N ALA A 92 0.09 -12.32 -5.35
CA ALA A 92 -0.53 -12.95 -4.19
C ALA A 92 0.52 -13.40 -3.15
N THR A 93 1.63 -14.00 -3.58
CA THR A 93 2.64 -14.53 -2.66
C THR A 93 3.57 -13.45 -2.14
N PHE A 94 4.26 -12.72 -3.02
CA PHE A 94 5.27 -11.73 -2.63
C PHE A 94 4.64 -10.35 -2.34
N GLY A 95 3.75 -9.88 -3.21
CA GLY A 95 3.12 -8.57 -3.08
C GLY A 95 2.11 -8.47 -1.94
N THR A 96 1.45 -9.57 -1.59
CA THR A 96 0.41 -9.58 -0.56
C THR A 96 0.84 -10.34 0.68
N ALA A 97 1.01 -11.65 0.61
CA ALA A 97 1.20 -12.47 1.80
C ALA A 97 2.54 -12.18 2.50
N LEU A 98 3.65 -12.22 1.77
CA LEU A 98 4.97 -11.96 2.33
C LEU A 98 5.14 -10.51 2.79
N ALA A 99 4.65 -9.56 2.00
CA ALA A 99 4.69 -8.14 2.36
C ALA A 99 3.88 -7.87 3.63
N MET A 100 2.67 -8.41 3.75
CA MET A 100 1.82 -8.27 4.94
C MET A 100 2.47 -8.85 6.19
N ILE A 101 3.04 -10.06 6.11
CA ILE A 101 3.75 -10.70 7.24
C ILE A 101 4.94 -9.83 7.64
N SER A 102 5.72 -9.34 6.68
CA SER A 102 6.91 -8.51 6.93
C SER A 102 6.53 -7.20 7.62
N VAL A 103 5.55 -6.47 7.08
CA VAL A 103 5.08 -5.20 7.65
C VAL A 103 4.51 -5.40 9.06
N THR A 104 3.67 -6.41 9.26
CA THR A 104 3.08 -6.71 10.57
C THR A 104 4.15 -7.09 11.58
N THR A 105 5.17 -7.84 11.17
CA THR A 105 6.32 -8.20 12.00
C THR A 105 7.11 -6.95 12.41
N CYS A 106 7.42 -6.08 11.44
CA CYS A 106 8.10 -4.82 11.72
C CYS A 106 7.30 -3.94 12.70
N MET A 107 5.99 -3.80 12.47
CA MET A 107 5.12 -3.01 13.34
C MET A 107 5.01 -3.56 14.76
N ARG A 108 5.14 -4.87 14.92
CA ARG A 108 5.04 -5.52 16.22
C ARG A 108 6.34 -5.41 17.04
N TYR A 109 7.49 -5.60 16.41
CA TYR A 109 8.77 -5.75 17.10
C TYR A 109 9.66 -4.50 17.05
N LEU A 110 9.40 -3.57 16.12
CA LEU A 110 10.17 -2.32 16.01
C LEU A 110 9.43 -1.14 16.62
N PRO A 111 10.15 -0.14 17.13
CA PRO A 111 9.58 1.14 17.55
C PRO A 111 8.74 1.77 16.42
N THR A 112 7.67 2.46 16.79
CA THR A 112 6.74 3.09 15.82
C THR A 112 7.46 3.99 14.82
N THR A 113 8.42 4.78 15.32
CA THR A 113 9.18 5.71 14.48
C THR A 113 9.97 4.98 13.41
N ILE A 114 10.64 3.88 13.74
CA ILE A 114 11.44 3.09 12.78
C ILE A 114 10.53 2.44 11.74
N SER A 115 9.43 1.82 12.17
CA SER A 115 8.47 1.17 11.26
C SER A 115 7.84 2.18 10.30
N THR A 116 7.44 3.36 10.81
CA THR A 116 6.80 4.40 9.98
C THR A 116 7.79 5.02 8.99
N VAL A 117 9.02 5.29 9.44
CA VAL A 117 10.09 5.80 8.58
C VAL A 117 10.44 4.80 7.49
N GLY A 118 10.52 3.50 7.83
CA GLY A 118 10.76 2.44 6.85
C GLY A 118 9.67 2.37 5.78
N LEU A 119 8.40 2.48 6.17
CA LEU A 119 7.27 2.49 5.24
C LEU A 119 7.26 3.73 4.33
N LEU A 120 7.73 4.88 4.81
CA LEU A 120 7.88 6.07 3.97
C LEU A 120 8.95 5.92 2.89
N GLY A 121 9.87 4.97 3.04
CA GLY A 121 10.84 4.61 2.01
C GLY A 121 10.23 3.82 0.83
N ALA A 122 9.08 3.17 1.02
CA ALA A 122 8.47 2.33 -0.01
C ALA A 122 8.17 3.09 -1.33
N PRO A 123 7.57 4.30 -1.34
CA PRO A 123 7.36 5.06 -2.55
C PRO A 123 8.66 5.43 -3.27
N VAL A 124 9.74 5.68 -2.52
CA VAL A 124 11.06 6.00 -3.09
C VAL A 124 11.64 4.76 -3.77
N CYS A 125 11.57 3.59 -3.12
CA CYS A 125 12.01 2.34 -3.73
C CYS A 125 11.18 1.99 -4.98
N ALA A 126 9.86 2.16 -4.92
CA ALA A 126 8.97 1.92 -6.06
C ALA A 126 9.36 2.81 -7.26
N LEU A 127 9.62 4.09 -7.02
CA LEU A 127 10.04 5.02 -8.07
C LEU A 127 11.40 4.65 -8.66
N LEU A 128 12.37 4.27 -7.83
CA LEU A 128 13.67 3.82 -8.32
C LEU A 128 13.56 2.57 -9.20
N LEU A 129 12.71 1.62 -8.79
CA LEU A 129 12.48 0.41 -9.55
C LEU A 129 11.76 0.69 -10.88
N SER A 130 10.78 1.61 -10.91
CA SER A 130 10.08 1.98 -12.14
C SER A 130 11.03 2.63 -13.15
N VAL A 131 11.94 3.49 -12.70
CA VAL A 131 12.98 4.09 -13.57
C VAL A 131 13.92 3.03 -14.11
N ILE A 132 14.36 2.08 -13.26
CA ILE A 132 15.38 1.09 -13.67
C ILE A 132 14.80 0.01 -14.58
N PHE A 133 13.59 -0.44 -14.32
CA PHE A 133 13.00 -1.61 -15.01
C PHE A 133 11.97 -1.25 -16.09
N LEU A 134 11.35 -0.07 -15.99
CA LEU A 134 10.29 0.36 -16.89
C LEU A 134 10.70 1.55 -17.76
N ASP A 135 11.98 2.02 -17.65
CA ASP A 135 12.51 3.20 -18.36
C ASP A 135 11.59 4.45 -18.23
N GLU A 136 10.87 4.55 -17.09
CA GLU A 136 9.98 5.68 -16.86
C GLU A 136 10.78 6.96 -16.61
N THR A 137 10.37 8.05 -17.28
CA THR A 137 10.95 9.37 -17.06
C THR A 137 10.37 10.01 -15.80
N VAL A 138 11.22 10.29 -14.83
CA VAL A 138 10.80 10.96 -13.59
C VAL A 138 10.63 12.44 -13.82
N SER A 139 9.45 12.97 -13.52
CA SER A 139 9.22 14.42 -13.60
C SER A 139 10.00 15.17 -12.50
N LEU A 140 10.35 16.42 -12.76
CA LEU A 140 11.07 17.25 -11.81
C LEU A 140 10.27 17.42 -10.48
N SER A 141 8.94 17.47 -10.58
CA SER A 141 8.04 17.51 -9.42
C SER A 141 8.13 16.25 -8.57
N THR A 142 8.21 15.07 -9.19
CA THR A 142 8.35 13.78 -8.50
C THR A 142 9.70 13.69 -7.78
N MET A 143 10.79 14.14 -8.43
CA MET A 143 12.11 14.22 -7.78
C MET A 143 12.08 15.15 -6.56
N GLY A 144 11.47 16.32 -6.69
CA GLY A 144 11.30 17.26 -5.59
C GLY A 144 10.50 16.66 -4.41
N ALA A 145 9.42 15.93 -4.70
CA ALA A 145 8.62 15.25 -3.70
C ALA A 145 9.43 14.18 -2.94
N VAL A 146 10.23 13.38 -3.64
CA VAL A 146 11.11 12.37 -3.03
C VAL A 146 12.11 13.02 -2.08
N VAL A 147 12.78 14.10 -2.51
CA VAL A 147 13.73 14.84 -1.66
C VAL A 147 13.04 15.40 -0.41
N LEU A 148 11.82 15.93 -0.54
CA LEU A 148 11.05 16.42 0.60
C LEU A 148 10.63 15.30 1.54
N ILE A 149 10.26 14.13 1.04
CA ILE A 149 9.93 12.95 1.86
C ILE A 149 11.17 12.49 2.63
N LEU A 150 12.31 12.31 1.95
CA LEU A 150 13.56 11.87 2.57
C LEU A 150 14.07 12.87 3.62
N SER A 151 13.97 14.17 3.34
CA SER A 151 14.33 15.22 4.31
C SER A 151 13.42 15.20 5.54
N GLY A 152 12.11 14.99 5.35
CA GLY A 152 11.14 14.83 6.44
C GLY A 152 11.44 13.60 7.31
N VAL A 153 11.80 12.48 6.70
CA VAL A 153 12.25 11.26 7.38
C VAL A 153 13.51 11.52 8.21
N TYR A 154 14.49 12.20 7.62
CA TYR A 154 15.75 12.54 8.31
C TYR A 154 15.52 13.45 9.52
N LEU A 155 14.69 14.48 9.39
CA LEU A 155 14.35 15.40 10.48
C LEU A 155 13.50 14.75 11.58
N GLY A 156 12.60 13.83 11.21
CA GLY A 156 11.76 13.09 12.17
C GLY A 156 12.48 11.99 12.95
N ARG A 157 13.76 11.75 12.68
CA ARG A 157 14.58 10.72 13.33
C ARG A 157 15.12 11.14 14.73
N LYS A 158 14.91 12.39 15.13
CA LYS A 158 15.17 12.89 16.49
C LYS A 158 13.92 12.73 17.35
#